data_ca424ea096e2a33ff50953453a4f903d
#
_entry.id   ca424ea096e2a33ff50953453a4f903d
#
_cell.length_a   1.000
_cell.length_b   1.000
_cell.length_c   1.000
_cell.angle_alpha   90.00
_cell.angle_beta   90.00
_cell.angle_gamma   90.00
#
_symmetry.space_group_name_H-M   'P 1'
#
loop_
_entity.id
_entity.type
_entity.pdbx_description
1 polymer ?
#
loop_
_entity_poly.entity_id
_entity_poly.type
_entity_poly.pdbx_seq_one_letter_code
_entity_poly.pdbx_strand_id
1 'polypeptide(L)'
;LHAPHYDVGFYVVIVERIWAANELRNYHYLVGCAETGEALVIDPLDWQACLRRAFERGWTITQVLNTHEHLDHTAGNAALVAATGAKLLAHAAAAARIGGVDRGLAAGDVIRVGRTVELECLDTPGHTLSHVCLLAHADGSALFSGDTLFNAGVGNCRNGGDPERLFETC
;
A
#
# COMPACT_ATOMS: atom_id res chain seq x y z
N LEU A 1 -36.59 -21.34 -0.33
CA LEU A 1 -35.29 -20.86 -0.82
C LEU A 1 -34.97 -19.55 -0.12
N HIS A 2 -34.20 -19.60 0.98
CA HIS A 2 -33.70 -18.41 1.68
C HIS A 2 -32.44 -17.93 0.95
N ALA A 3 -32.49 -16.77 0.34
CA ALA A 3 -31.29 -16.07 -0.12
C ALA A 3 -30.44 -15.72 1.13
N PRO A 4 -29.12 -15.90 1.09
CA PRO A 4 -28.28 -15.43 2.19
C PRO A 4 -28.40 -13.92 2.30
N HIS A 5 -28.79 -13.43 3.46
CA HIS A 5 -28.62 -12.02 3.82
C HIS A 5 -27.11 -11.76 3.93
N TYR A 6 -26.54 -11.17 2.90
CA TYR A 6 -25.25 -10.50 3.05
C TYR A 6 -25.55 -9.24 3.88
N ASP A 7 -25.08 -9.24 5.10
CA ASP A 7 -24.98 -8.03 5.91
C ASP A 7 -23.95 -7.12 5.23
N VAL A 8 -24.40 -6.25 4.34
CA VAL A 8 -23.59 -5.20 3.73
C VAL A 8 -23.41 -4.11 4.79
N GLY A 9 -22.66 -4.44 5.85
CA GLY A 9 -22.14 -3.42 6.74
C GLY A 9 -21.35 -2.43 5.89
N PHE A 10 -21.68 -1.16 5.98
CA PHE A 10 -20.95 -0.08 5.33
C PHE A 10 -19.56 0.01 5.98
N TYR A 11 -18.57 -0.65 5.38
CA TYR A 11 -17.19 -0.59 5.85
C TYR A 11 -16.53 0.66 5.32
N VAL A 12 -16.22 1.58 6.24
CA VAL A 12 -15.48 2.81 5.91
C VAL A 12 -14.00 2.51 5.97
N VAL A 13 -13.30 2.71 4.86
CA VAL A 13 -11.84 2.72 4.84
C VAL A 13 -11.36 4.10 5.30
N ILE A 14 -10.62 4.14 6.40
CA ILE A 14 -10.02 5.39 6.88
C ILE A 14 -8.59 5.47 6.34
N VAL A 15 -8.33 6.51 5.55
CA VAL A 15 -7.02 6.75 4.94
C VAL A 15 -6.43 8.04 5.46
N GLU A 16 -5.24 7.95 6.05
CA GLU A 16 -4.39 9.09 6.38
C GLU A 16 -3.30 9.26 5.32
N ARG A 17 -3.28 10.41 4.66
CA ARG A 17 -2.24 10.78 3.71
C ARG A 17 -1.18 11.60 4.41
N ILE A 18 0.08 11.14 4.36
CA ILE A 18 1.23 11.76 5.01
C ILE A 18 2.18 12.28 3.93
N TRP A 19 2.43 13.57 3.94
CA TRP A 19 3.38 14.21 3.05
C TRP A 19 4.82 13.99 3.54
N ALA A 20 5.69 13.44 2.68
CA ALA A 20 7.10 13.19 3.01
C ALA A 20 7.96 14.45 3.01
N ALA A 21 7.45 15.56 2.48
CA ALA A 21 8.13 16.85 2.36
C ALA A 21 9.51 16.78 1.65
N ASN A 22 9.67 15.81 0.74
CA ASN A 22 10.87 15.64 -0.07
C ASN A 22 10.73 16.24 -1.49
N GLU A 23 11.82 16.32 -2.23
CA GLU A 23 11.84 16.86 -3.61
C GLU A 23 11.04 16.00 -4.60
N LEU A 24 10.92 14.68 -4.34
CA LEU A 24 10.17 13.75 -5.17
C LEU A 24 8.65 13.82 -4.92
N ARG A 25 8.23 14.58 -3.89
CA ARG A 25 6.82 14.77 -3.53
C ARG A 25 6.09 13.48 -3.14
N ASN A 26 6.80 12.55 -2.51
CA ASN A 26 6.21 11.29 -2.04
C ASN A 26 5.14 11.50 -0.97
N TYR A 27 4.17 10.62 -1.01
CA TYR A 27 3.17 10.45 0.05
C TYR A 27 3.24 9.04 0.60
N HIS A 28 3.03 8.93 1.90
CA HIS A 28 2.78 7.67 2.59
C HIS A 28 1.31 7.61 2.95
N TYR A 29 0.78 6.41 3.02
CA TYR A 29 -0.61 6.24 3.42
C TYR A 29 -0.69 5.30 4.61
N LEU A 30 -1.51 5.68 5.62
CA LEU A 30 -1.99 4.74 6.62
C LEU A 30 -3.43 4.38 6.28
N VAL A 31 -3.70 3.10 6.22
CA VAL A 31 -5.03 2.54 6.03
C VAL A 31 -5.42 1.86 7.33
N GLY A 32 -6.41 2.41 8.03
CA GLY A 32 -6.80 1.97 9.36
C GLY A 32 -8.17 1.30 9.40
N CYS A 33 -8.27 0.27 10.22
CA CYS A 33 -9.53 -0.36 10.60
C CYS A 33 -10.09 0.34 11.84
N ALA A 34 -11.23 1.02 11.69
CA ALA A 34 -11.88 1.73 12.81
C ALA A 34 -12.31 0.79 13.95
N GLU A 35 -12.60 -0.45 13.64
CA GLU A 35 -13.12 -1.41 14.61
C GLU A 35 -12.02 -1.99 15.50
N THR A 36 -10.83 -2.28 14.93
CA THR A 36 -9.74 -2.94 15.66
C THR A 36 -8.59 -2.01 16.03
N GLY A 37 -8.50 -0.85 15.39
CA GLY A 37 -7.35 0.04 15.51
C GLY A 37 -6.07 -0.49 14.83
N GLU A 38 -6.17 -1.57 14.06
CA GLU A 38 -5.04 -2.05 13.25
C GLU A 38 -4.86 -1.20 12.01
N ALA A 39 -3.61 -1.02 11.59
CA ALA A 39 -3.28 -0.23 10.41
C ALA A 39 -2.21 -0.88 9.53
N LEU A 40 -2.34 -0.64 8.23
CA LEU A 40 -1.35 -0.89 7.19
C LEU A 40 -0.70 0.44 6.81
N VAL A 41 0.62 0.46 6.65
CA VAL A 41 1.37 1.57 6.05
C VAL A 41 1.78 1.22 4.63
N ILE A 42 1.57 2.14 3.69
CA ILE A 42 2.01 2.00 2.30
C ILE A 42 3.18 2.96 2.06
N ASP A 43 4.29 2.41 1.54
CA ASP A 43 5.50 3.11 1.10
C ASP A 43 6.12 4.04 2.17
N PRO A 44 6.60 3.54 3.32
CA PRO A 44 6.98 4.33 4.49
C PRO A 44 8.39 4.94 4.41
N LEU A 45 8.71 5.82 3.46
CA LEU A 45 10.01 6.50 3.41
C LEU A 45 10.28 7.28 4.72
N ASP A 46 9.37 8.17 5.13
CA ASP A 46 9.40 8.82 6.45
C ASP A 46 8.63 7.98 7.47
N TRP A 47 9.27 6.92 7.92
CA TRP A 47 8.68 5.98 8.87
C TRP A 47 8.33 6.63 10.23
N GLN A 48 9.06 7.66 10.66
CA GLN A 48 8.76 8.38 11.91
C GLN A 48 7.45 9.16 11.77
N ALA A 49 7.19 9.79 10.63
CA ALA A 49 5.92 10.45 10.37
C ALA A 49 4.75 9.45 10.39
N CYS A 50 4.97 8.25 9.83
CA CYS A 50 3.98 7.17 9.86
C CYS A 50 3.67 6.73 11.30
N LEU A 51 4.71 6.52 12.13
CA LEU A 51 4.53 6.17 13.56
C LEU A 51 3.79 7.26 14.33
N ARG A 52 4.19 8.53 14.15
CA ARG A 52 3.50 9.65 14.83
C ARG A 52 2.03 9.69 14.45
N ARG A 53 1.70 9.57 13.17
CA ARG A 53 0.33 9.61 12.70
C ARG A 53 -0.49 8.43 13.24
N ALA A 54 0.08 7.21 13.26
CA ALA A 54 -0.59 6.05 13.85
C ALA A 54 -0.86 6.28 15.36
N PHE A 55 0.13 6.79 16.08
CA PHE A 55 -0.03 7.13 17.51
C PHE A 55 -1.14 8.18 17.75
N GLU A 56 -1.18 9.25 16.96
CA GLU A 56 -2.22 10.30 17.03
C GLU A 56 -3.63 9.74 16.79
N ARG A 57 -3.74 8.68 15.97
CA ARG A 57 -4.99 7.98 15.69
C ARG A 57 -5.33 6.87 16.68
N GLY A 58 -4.42 6.54 17.61
CA GLY A 58 -4.55 5.38 18.47
C GLY A 58 -4.50 4.06 17.71
N TRP A 59 -3.78 4.02 16.58
CA TRP A 59 -3.65 2.84 15.73
C TRP A 59 -2.36 2.08 15.96
N THR A 60 -2.43 0.76 15.80
CA THR A 60 -1.29 -0.15 15.82
C THR A 60 -0.92 -0.55 14.40
N ILE A 61 0.29 -0.25 13.96
CA ILE A 61 0.79 -0.67 12.65
C ILE A 61 1.12 -2.16 12.72
N THR A 62 0.37 -2.98 11.98
CA THR A 62 0.53 -4.43 11.91
C THR A 62 1.10 -4.89 10.59
N GLN A 63 1.03 -4.05 9.55
CA GLN A 63 1.51 -4.36 8.22
C GLN A 63 2.18 -3.14 7.57
N VAL A 64 3.20 -3.41 6.76
CA VAL A 64 3.86 -2.48 5.84
C VAL A 64 3.75 -3.05 4.45
N LEU A 65 3.42 -2.25 3.45
CA LEU A 65 3.34 -2.68 2.07
C LEU A 65 4.09 -1.70 1.17
N ASN A 66 4.87 -2.24 0.24
CA ASN A 66 5.47 -1.44 -0.82
C ASN A 66 4.76 -1.68 -2.15
N THR A 67 4.43 -0.59 -2.82
CA THR A 67 3.89 -0.63 -4.19
C THR A 67 4.92 -1.14 -5.19
N HIS A 68 6.20 -0.79 -4.97
CA HIS A 68 7.33 -1.25 -5.77
C HIS A 68 8.67 -1.12 -5.02
N GLU A 69 9.76 -1.47 -5.66
CA GLU A 69 11.08 -1.65 -5.03
C GLU A 69 11.98 -0.41 -4.96
N HIS A 70 11.58 0.76 -5.44
CA HIS A 70 12.44 1.94 -5.39
C HIS A 70 12.70 2.43 -3.96
N LEU A 71 13.91 2.96 -3.73
CA LEU A 71 14.36 3.31 -2.37
C LEU A 71 13.55 4.42 -1.72
N ASP A 72 13.00 5.34 -2.50
CA ASP A 72 12.15 6.42 -2.01
C ASP A 72 10.75 5.94 -1.58
N HIS A 73 10.45 4.65 -1.75
CA HIS A 73 9.26 3.97 -1.20
C HIS A 73 9.63 2.98 -0.10
N THR A 74 10.85 2.41 -0.13
CA THR A 74 11.24 1.26 0.70
C THR A 74 12.22 1.59 1.83
N ALA A 75 12.92 2.72 1.79
CA ALA A 75 14.03 3.01 2.71
C ALA A 75 13.63 3.04 4.20
N GLY A 76 12.38 3.32 4.53
CA GLY A 76 11.87 3.29 5.92
C GLY A 76 11.44 1.92 6.43
N ASN A 77 11.38 0.89 5.57
CA ASN A 77 10.83 -0.44 5.91
C ASN A 77 11.50 -1.05 7.15
N ALA A 78 12.82 -1.21 7.11
CA ALA A 78 13.55 -1.91 8.16
C ALA A 78 13.38 -1.25 9.53
N ALA A 79 13.41 0.09 9.56
CA ALA A 79 13.22 0.85 10.79
C ALA A 79 11.78 0.75 11.30
N LEU A 80 10.79 0.84 10.42
CA LEU A 80 9.38 0.72 10.81
C LEU A 80 9.05 -0.70 11.30
N VAL A 81 9.52 -1.73 10.59
CA VAL A 81 9.34 -3.13 10.99
C VAL A 81 10.02 -3.40 12.34
N ALA A 82 11.25 -2.91 12.55
CA ALA A 82 11.94 -3.05 13.83
C ALA A 82 11.20 -2.37 15.00
N ALA A 83 10.55 -1.21 14.72
CA ALA A 83 9.82 -0.45 15.74
C ALA A 83 8.45 -1.05 16.08
N THR A 84 7.81 -1.76 15.15
CA THR A 84 6.41 -2.20 15.28
C THR A 84 6.21 -3.71 15.31
N GLY A 85 7.15 -4.48 14.77
CA GLY A 85 6.97 -5.91 14.49
C GLY A 85 6.01 -6.20 13.33
N ALA A 86 5.68 -5.19 12.53
CA ALA A 86 4.75 -5.31 11.41
C ALA A 86 5.28 -6.27 10.34
N LYS A 87 4.37 -6.94 9.63
CA LYS A 87 4.70 -7.78 8.48
C LYS A 87 4.92 -6.95 7.23
N LEU A 88 5.99 -7.25 6.50
CA LEU A 88 6.33 -6.57 5.25
C LEU A 88 5.75 -7.34 4.05
N LEU A 89 4.96 -6.64 3.23
CA LEU A 89 4.31 -7.14 2.04
C LEU A 89 4.82 -6.37 0.82
N ALA A 90 5.02 -7.06 -0.31
CA ALA A 90 5.35 -6.46 -1.60
C ALA A 90 5.02 -7.45 -2.72
N HIS A 91 5.05 -7.01 -3.97
CA HIS A 91 4.96 -7.93 -5.10
C HIS A 91 5.99 -9.06 -5.00
N ALA A 92 5.58 -10.30 -5.28
CA ALA A 92 6.46 -11.48 -5.12
C ALA A 92 7.78 -11.36 -5.88
N ALA A 93 7.76 -10.78 -7.09
CA ALA A 93 8.97 -10.57 -7.89
C ALA A 93 9.87 -9.43 -7.37
N ALA A 94 9.37 -8.53 -6.52
CA ALA A 94 10.15 -7.46 -5.88
C ALA A 94 10.86 -7.94 -4.60
N ALA A 95 10.42 -9.05 -4.02
CA ALA A 95 10.84 -9.48 -2.68
C ALA A 95 12.36 -9.58 -2.50
N ALA A 96 13.08 -10.07 -3.51
CA ALA A 96 14.54 -10.20 -3.44
C ALA A 96 15.28 -8.85 -3.46
N ARG A 97 14.68 -7.81 -4.10
CA ARG A 97 15.25 -6.47 -4.18
C ARG A 97 14.94 -5.63 -2.94
N ILE A 98 13.75 -5.81 -2.35
CA ILE A 98 13.34 -5.09 -1.15
C ILE A 98 14.02 -5.68 0.09
N GLY A 99 14.11 -7.01 0.17
CA GLY A 99 14.61 -7.73 1.34
C GLY A 99 13.61 -7.73 2.52
N GLY A 100 13.62 -8.81 3.29
CA GLY A 100 12.80 -8.92 4.50
C GLY A 100 11.29 -9.02 4.26
N VAL A 101 10.84 -9.28 3.04
CA VAL A 101 9.42 -9.44 2.70
C VAL A 101 8.88 -10.73 3.31
N ASP A 102 7.88 -10.59 4.18
CA ASP A 102 7.20 -11.72 4.82
C ASP A 102 6.16 -12.39 3.90
N ARG A 103 5.48 -11.60 3.05
CA ARG A 103 4.47 -12.09 2.13
C ARG A 103 4.65 -11.46 0.74
N GLY A 104 4.93 -12.30 -0.26
CA GLY A 104 4.88 -11.92 -1.66
C GLY A 104 3.42 -11.85 -2.15
N LEU A 105 3.09 -10.79 -2.88
CA LEU A 105 1.77 -10.53 -3.45
C LEU A 105 1.74 -10.80 -4.94
N ALA A 106 0.55 -11.14 -5.45
CA ALA A 106 0.21 -11.25 -6.86
C ALA A 106 -1.18 -10.65 -7.12
N ALA A 107 -1.52 -10.46 -8.40
CA ALA A 107 -2.86 -10.00 -8.80
C ALA A 107 -3.98 -10.83 -8.18
N GLY A 108 -5.00 -10.17 -7.65
CA GLY A 108 -6.16 -10.78 -7.00
C GLY A 108 -5.94 -11.17 -5.54
N ASP A 109 -4.74 -11.05 -4.99
CA ASP A 109 -4.53 -11.21 -3.55
C ASP A 109 -5.29 -10.14 -2.77
N VAL A 110 -5.90 -10.57 -1.66
CA VAL A 110 -6.58 -9.65 -0.73
C VAL A 110 -5.73 -9.47 0.52
N ILE A 111 -5.49 -8.21 0.85
CA ILE A 111 -4.83 -7.76 2.06
C ILE A 111 -5.91 -7.30 3.04
N ARG A 112 -5.98 -7.96 4.21
CA ARG A 112 -6.92 -7.58 5.27
C ARG A 112 -6.22 -6.73 6.32
N VAL A 113 -6.86 -5.60 6.67
CA VAL A 113 -6.44 -4.74 7.78
C VAL A 113 -7.52 -4.75 8.84
N GLY A 114 -7.19 -5.32 9.99
CA GLY A 114 -8.20 -5.61 11.02
C GLY A 114 -9.33 -6.50 10.49
N ARG A 115 -10.55 -6.19 10.87
CA ARG A 115 -11.73 -7.00 10.54
C ARG A 115 -12.55 -6.49 9.35
N THR A 116 -12.45 -5.21 9.02
CA THR A 116 -13.41 -4.56 8.12
C THR A 116 -12.78 -3.95 6.86
N VAL A 117 -11.45 -3.93 6.75
CA VAL A 117 -10.78 -3.32 5.60
C VAL A 117 -10.15 -4.41 4.74
N GLU A 118 -10.47 -4.40 3.46
CA GLU A 118 -9.89 -5.27 2.45
C GLU A 118 -9.34 -4.43 1.29
N LEU A 119 -8.13 -4.75 0.87
CA LEU A 119 -7.45 -4.15 -0.26
C LEU A 119 -7.14 -5.25 -1.27
N GLU A 120 -7.61 -5.11 -2.49
CA GLU A 120 -7.27 -6.00 -3.60
C GLU A 120 -5.94 -5.57 -4.21
N CYS A 121 -5.04 -6.52 -4.44
CA CYS A 121 -3.78 -6.32 -5.14
C CYS A 121 -4.01 -6.40 -6.64
N LEU A 122 -3.62 -5.36 -7.37
CA LEU A 122 -3.64 -5.30 -8.81
C LEU A 122 -2.20 -5.29 -9.32
N ASP A 123 -1.83 -6.21 -10.22
CA ASP A 123 -0.56 -6.12 -10.92
C ASP A 123 -0.59 -4.95 -11.90
N THR A 124 0.36 -4.05 -11.76
CA THR A 124 0.43 -2.83 -12.57
C THR A 124 1.86 -2.62 -13.10
N PRO A 125 2.39 -3.58 -13.90
CA PRO A 125 3.72 -3.48 -14.43
C PRO A 125 3.85 -2.28 -15.37
N GLY A 126 4.97 -1.57 -15.26
CA GLY A 126 5.24 -0.42 -16.13
C GLY A 126 6.30 0.50 -15.55
N HIS A 127 6.02 1.27 -14.52
CA HIS A 127 7.02 2.09 -13.81
C HIS A 127 8.17 1.21 -13.28
N THR A 128 7.84 0.09 -12.63
CA THR A 128 8.69 -1.10 -12.52
C THR A 128 7.91 -2.34 -12.97
N LEU A 129 8.60 -3.44 -13.25
CA LEU A 129 7.93 -4.68 -13.69
C LEU A 129 7.25 -5.44 -12.56
N SER A 130 7.54 -5.09 -11.31
CA SER A 130 6.98 -5.67 -10.10
C SER A 130 6.20 -4.64 -9.27
N HIS A 131 5.48 -3.76 -9.96
CA HIS A 131 4.63 -2.75 -9.35
C HIS A 131 3.24 -3.30 -9.05
N VAL A 132 2.66 -2.90 -7.92
CA VAL A 132 1.26 -3.17 -7.56
C VAL A 132 0.52 -1.89 -7.23
N CYS A 133 -0.73 -1.81 -7.66
CA CYS A 133 -1.72 -0.90 -7.08
C CYS A 133 -2.59 -1.65 -6.09
N LEU A 134 -3.20 -0.92 -5.16
CA LEU A 134 -4.13 -1.48 -4.18
C LEU A 134 -5.48 -0.80 -4.31
N LEU A 135 -6.54 -1.59 -4.44
CA LEU A 135 -7.90 -1.11 -4.55
C LEU A 135 -8.68 -1.46 -3.28
N ALA A 136 -9.17 -0.46 -2.58
CA ALA A 136 -10.10 -0.63 -1.48
C ALA A 136 -11.54 -0.64 -2.00
N HIS A 137 -12.25 -1.74 -1.77
CA HIS A 137 -13.68 -1.88 -2.09
C HIS A 137 -14.51 -1.48 -0.86
N ALA A 138 -14.90 -0.22 -0.78
CA ALA A 138 -15.74 0.30 0.30
C ALA A 138 -16.60 1.46 -0.21
N ASP A 139 -17.53 1.96 0.61
CA ASP A 139 -18.15 3.24 0.34
C ASP A 139 -17.05 4.33 0.32
N GLY A 140 -16.81 4.90 -0.87
CA GLY A 140 -15.66 5.74 -1.12
C GLY A 140 -14.42 4.93 -1.49
N SER A 141 -14.50 4.08 -2.54
CA SER A 141 -13.36 3.32 -3.07
C SER A 141 -12.10 4.18 -3.19
N ALA A 142 -10.96 3.62 -2.79
CA ALA A 142 -9.66 4.28 -2.87
C ALA A 142 -8.68 3.41 -3.66
N LEU A 143 -7.95 4.04 -4.57
CA LEU A 143 -6.85 3.41 -5.30
C LEU A 143 -5.52 3.99 -4.81
N PHE A 144 -4.63 3.13 -4.32
CA PHE A 144 -3.25 3.47 -4.00
C PHE A 144 -2.39 3.07 -5.19
N SER A 145 -2.08 4.04 -6.04
CA SER A 145 -1.51 3.80 -7.36
C SER A 145 0.03 3.79 -7.39
N GLY A 146 0.70 4.08 -6.27
CA GLY A 146 2.15 4.25 -6.26
C GLY A 146 2.59 5.17 -7.40
N ASP A 147 3.58 4.71 -8.16
CA ASP A 147 4.14 5.43 -9.31
C ASP A 147 3.53 5.01 -10.66
N THR A 148 2.45 4.23 -10.68
CA THR A 148 1.72 3.94 -11.91
C THR A 148 0.97 5.17 -12.41
N LEU A 149 0.19 5.82 -11.54
CA LEU A 149 -0.68 6.93 -11.92
C LEU A 149 -0.57 8.08 -10.93
N PHE A 150 -0.34 9.29 -11.43
CA PHE A 150 -0.34 10.53 -10.66
C PHE A 150 -1.55 11.39 -11.00
N ASN A 151 -1.72 12.48 -10.26
CA ASN A 151 -2.82 13.42 -10.48
C ASN A 151 -2.81 14.04 -11.91
N ALA A 152 -1.62 14.12 -12.54
CA ALA A 152 -1.46 14.68 -13.89
C ALA A 152 -0.31 13.98 -14.63
N GLY A 153 -0.39 12.67 -14.77
CA GLY A 153 0.62 11.88 -15.51
C GLY A 153 0.85 10.51 -14.90
N VAL A 154 1.92 9.89 -15.31
CA VAL A 154 2.36 8.55 -14.92
C VAL A 154 3.82 8.56 -14.50
N GLY A 155 4.24 7.55 -13.75
CA GLY A 155 5.64 7.34 -13.40
C GLY A 155 6.53 7.15 -14.63
N ASN A 156 7.82 7.53 -14.53
CA ASN A 156 8.77 7.23 -15.59
C ASN A 156 9.21 5.76 -15.54
N CYS A 157 9.70 5.22 -16.66
CA CYS A 157 10.15 3.82 -16.73
C CYS A 157 11.68 3.67 -16.81
N ARG A 158 12.46 4.69 -16.41
CA ARG A 158 13.92 4.73 -16.61
C ARG A 158 14.69 3.73 -15.73
N ASN A 159 14.13 3.37 -14.58
CA ASN A 159 14.80 2.56 -13.56
C ASN A 159 14.17 1.17 -13.46
N GLY A 160 14.22 0.39 -14.53
CA GLY A 160 13.74 -0.99 -14.55
C GLY A 160 12.28 -1.17 -14.97
N GLY A 161 11.69 -0.13 -15.59
CA GLY A 161 10.35 -0.15 -16.12
C GLY A 161 10.26 -0.40 -17.61
N ASP A 162 9.03 -0.42 -18.12
CA ASP A 162 8.66 -0.62 -19.53
C ASP A 162 7.50 0.30 -19.89
N PRO A 163 7.70 1.28 -20.82
CA PRO A 163 6.66 2.23 -21.21
C PRO A 163 5.46 1.58 -21.91
N GLU A 164 5.67 0.50 -22.67
CA GLU A 164 4.58 -0.20 -23.36
C GLU A 164 3.68 -0.89 -22.32
N ARG A 165 4.30 -1.55 -21.34
CA ARG A 165 3.59 -2.14 -20.22
C ARG A 165 2.83 -1.10 -19.41
N LEU A 166 3.44 0.06 -19.14
CA LEU A 166 2.78 1.13 -18.41
C LEU A 166 1.54 1.64 -19.15
N PHE A 167 1.63 1.76 -20.47
CA PHE A 167 0.51 2.17 -21.30
C PHE A 167 -0.63 1.13 -21.30
N GLU A 168 -0.31 -0.17 -21.29
CA GLU A 168 -1.31 -1.24 -21.20
C GLU A 168 -1.98 -1.30 -19.81
N THR A 169 -1.24 -0.93 -18.76
CA THR A 169 -1.70 -0.91 -17.37
C THR A 169 -2.67 0.24 -17.08
N CYS A 170 -2.46 1.42 -17.67
CA CYS A 170 -3.28 2.62 -17.47
C CYS A 170 -4.52 2.66 -18.37
#